data_263946a447da7a37fe50c41cc40bbf36
#
_entry.id   263946a447da7a37fe50c41cc40bbf36
#
_cell.length_a   1.000
_cell.length_b   1.000
_cell.length_c   1.000
_cell.angle_alpha   90.00
_cell.angle_beta   90.00
_cell.angle_gamma   90.00
#
_symmetry.space_group_name_H-M   'P 1'
#
loop_
_entity.id
_entity.type
_entity.pdbx_description
1 polymer ?
#
loop_
_entity_poly.entity_id
_entity_poly.type
_entity_poly.pdbx_seq_one_letter_code
_entity_poly.pdbx_strand_id
1 'polypeptide(L)'
;MNRAQRLREAFTSGRGAHWHPTDALVRGLVLGVGMVVLGGLLHEVALVLFGAPLLLSTLLALVTPVLGTPEVRVRGLPRTGEIGAAKSVVEVDPGLGAEVLAIRLPGVGEGIGPVHLVPGTAREIEVRLRRDAWGEGVDLRPDHLVAGPDALFVHGPVTAPERGRVILPPVEALPAGLLPARAVGLVGAHRARRPGDSVELRDIRAFQPGDRLRRIDWRVSLRAAAAGAEGTNLHVREHHAEADADVVLALDTRHDVGAELGDWASPGRAAAGRTPGRSLGEWSLAARATTVRPGGSLDVAVRAAASLAAGYLRQGDRVGLVDLGRPQLGARAGAGRRQLLRLRNQLVVCARSAGWAQRPVLRPEQVPHGALVVVLSPFLDAEVVELAVHAARRGNVVLAVDVLPSPLRADPETPWGESALKVIRLEHDVRLEAMRQHGVAVLPWGAPVAGVLRAARTARRVSR
;
A
#
# COMPACT_ATOMS: atom_id res chain seq x y z
N MET A 1 -34.32 12.59 20.52
CA MET A 1 -32.85 12.52 20.35
C MET A 1 -32.43 11.15 20.80
N ASN A 2 -31.91 10.34 19.86
CA ASN A 2 -31.67 8.90 20.03
C ASN A 2 -30.42 8.67 20.93
N ARG A 3 -30.44 7.62 21.78
CA ARG A 3 -29.32 7.24 22.69
C ARG A 3 -27.96 7.16 21.94
N ALA A 4 -28.00 6.66 20.71
CA ALA A 4 -26.82 6.60 19.82
C ALA A 4 -26.25 7.98 19.44
N GLN A 5 -27.10 8.98 19.34
CA GLN A 5 -26.70 10.35 18.99
C GLN A 5 -26.02 11.05 20.17
N ARG A 6 -26.49 10.81 21.39
CA ARG A 6 -25.86 11.31 22.63
C ARG A 6 -24.49 10.66 22.89
N LEU A 7 -24.36 9.37 22.59
CA LEU A 7 -23.06 8.69 22.66
C LEU A 7 -22.08 9.22 21.61
N ARG A 8 -22.56 9.54 20.40
CA ARG A 8 -21.74 10.20 19.37
C ARG A 8 -21.25 11.59 19.82
N GLU A 9 -22.13 12.39 20.38
CA GLU A 9 -21.79 13.72 20.87
C GLU A 9 -20.82 13.66 22.08
N ALA A 10 -20.98 12.68 22.95
CA ALA A 10 -20.06 12.44 24.07
C ALA A 10 -18.64 12.05 23.58
N PHE A 11 -18.53 11.24 22.52
CA PHE A 11 -17.23 10.89 21.91
C PHE A 11 -16.59 12.04 21.11
N THR A 12 -17.38 13.01 20.64
CA THR A 12 -16.88 14.17 19.88
C THR A 12 -16.54 15.37 20.75
N SER A 13 -17.08 15.46 21.95
CA SER A 13 -16.95 16.65 22.82
C SER A 13 -15.63 16.73 23.61
N GLY A 14 -14.71 15.78 23.47
CA GLY A 14 -13.32 15.91 23.98
C GLY A 14 -13.19 16.23 25.48
N ARG A 15 -14.14 15.82 26.32
CA ARG A 15 -14.02 15.94 27.77
C ARG A 15 -12.87 15.04 28.22
N GLY A 16 -11.89 15.66 28.85
CA GLY A 16 -10.59 15.08 29.12
C GLY A 16 -10.59 13.74 29.84
N ALA A 17 -9.45 13.08 29.84
CA ALA A 17 -9.18 11.80 30.48
C ALA A 17 -9.22 11.93 32.02
N HIS A 18 -10.41 12.20 32.58
CA HIS A 18 -10.63 12.28 34.04
C HIS A 18 -12.00 11.68 34.40
N TRP A 19 -12.12 11.26 35.65
CA TRP A 19 -13.36 10.79 36.22
C TRP A 19 -14.34 11.93 36.42
N HIS A 20 -15.58 11.76 36.01
CA HIS A 20 -16.63 12.73 36.22
C HIS A 20 -17.93 12.04 36.65
N PRO A 21 -18.77 12.68 37.46
CA PRO A 21 -20.04 12.15 37.89
C PRO A 21 -21.02 12.08 36.72
N THR A 22 -21.89 11.08 36.72
CA THR A 22 -22.95 10.90 35.74
C THR A 22 -24.28 11.47 36.24
N ASP A 23 -25.23 11.63 35.32
CA ASP A 23 -26.61 11.96 35.69
C ASP A 23 -27.25 10.92 36.62
N ALA A 24 -26.73 9.66 36.59
CA ALA A 24 -27.21 8.61 37.49
C ALA A 24 -26.89 8.90 38.95
N LEU A 25 -25.73 9.47 39.25
CA LEU A 25 -25.36 9.87 40.60
C LEU A 25 -26.37 10.94 41.13
N VAL A 26 -26.62 11.99 40.34
CA VAL A 26 -27.51 13.06 40.72
C VAL A 26 -28.92 12.53 40.94
N ARG A 27 -29.44 11.71 40.03
CA ARG A 27 -30.77 11.12 40.14
C ARG A 27 -30.86 10.16 41.32
N GLY A 28 -29.85 9.31 41.53
CA GLY A 28 -29.80 8.40 42.64
C GLY A 28 -29.84 9.13 44.00
N LEU A 29 -29.07 10.22 44.11
CA LEU A 29 -29.05 11.07 45.33
C LEU A 29 -30.39 11.73 45.54
N VAL A 30 -30.93 12.43 44.53
CA VAL A 30 -32.19 13.16 44.64
C VAL A 30 -33.37 12.23 44.94
N LEU A 31 -33.47 11.11 44.21
CA LEU A 31 -34.53 10.13 44.43
C LEU A 31 -34.36 9.41 45.77
N GLY A 32 -33.14 9.02 46.12
CA GLY A 32 -32.86 8.34 47.39
C GLY A 32 -33.19 9.21 48.59
N VAL A 33 -32.71 10.47 48.62
CA VAL A 33 -33.05 11.44 49.68
C VAL A 33 -34.55 11.73 49.68
N GLY A 34 -35.14 12.00 48.50
CA GLY A 34 -36.55 12.29 48.38
C GLY A 34 -37.45 11.18 48.88
N MET A 35 -37.15 9.91 48.53
CA MET A 35 -37.92 8.78 49.03
C MET A 35 -37.77 8.54 50.54
N VAL A 36 -36.57 8.69 51.07
CA VAL A 36 -36.34 8.54 52.53
C VAL A 36 -37.05 9.65 53.31
N VAL A 37 -36.95 10.89 52.88
CA VAL A 37 -37.61 12.06 53.51
C VAL A 37 -39.11 11.94 53.42
N LEU A 38 -39.63 11.60 52.22
CA LEU A 38 -41.08 11.49 52.00
C LEU A 38 -41.65 10.31 52.78
N GLY A 39 -40.94 9.16 52.83
CA GLY A 39 -41.31 8.00 53.63
C GLY A 39 -41.34 8.29 55.12
N GLY A 40 -40.37 9.08 55.63
CA GLY A 40 -40.38 9.55 57.01
C GLY A 40 -41.57 10.49 57.33
N LEU A 41 -41.87 11.43 56.41
CA LEU A 41 -42.99 12.36 56.58
C LEU A 41 -44.36 11.70 56.49
N LEU A 42 -44.52 10.71 55.62
CA LEU A 42 -45.76 9.97 55.43
C LEU A 42 -45.89 8.74 56.33
N HIS A 43 -44.89 8.42 57.15
CA HIS A 43 -44.75 7.22 57.94
C HIS A 43 -44.86 5.91 57.10
N GLU A 44 -44.46 5.99 55.81
CA GLU A 44 -44.51 4.86 54.86
C GLU A 44 -43.14 4.17 54.75
N VAL A 45 -43.00 3.05 55.46
CA VAL A 45 -41.75 2.27 55.53
C VAL A 45 -41.32 1.78 54.15
N ALA A 46 -42.30 1.51 53.28
CA ALA A 46 -41.99 1.04 51.89
C ALA A 46 -41.18 2.05 51.13
N LEU A 47 -41.45 3.33 51.22
CA LEU A 47 -40.69 4.38 50.54
C LEU A 47 -39.26 4.47 51.06
N VAL A 48 -39.07 4.31 52.39
CA VAL A 48 -37.72 4.30 52.99
C VAL A 48 -36.93 3.08 52.51
N LEU A 49 -37.55 1.89 52.44
CA LEU A 49 -36.92 0.67 51.97
C LEU A 49 -36.50 0.75 50.48
N PHE A 50 -37.26 1.44 49.64
CA PHE A 50 -36.87 1.68 48.25
C PHE A 50 -35.82 2.79 48.10
N GLY A 51 -35.87 3.83 48.93
CA GLY A 51 -34.91 4.94 48.87
C GLY A 51 -33.55 4.62 49.48
N ALA A 52 -33.51 3.79 50.54
CA ALA A 52 -32.27 3.49 51.25
C ALA A 52 -31.19 2.84 50.41
N PRO A 53 -31.45 1.85 49.55
CA PRO A 53 -30.43 1.25 48.66
C PRO A 53 -29.84 2.26 47.68
N LEU A 54 -30.68 3.12 47.11
CA LEU A 54 -30.26 4.18 46.20
C LEU A 54 -29.33 5.17 46.89
N LEU A 55 -29.71 5.59 48.11
CA LEU A 55 -28.94 6.51 48.92
C LEU A 55 -27.60 5.87 49.37
N LEU A 56 -27.66 4.60 49.81
CA LEU A 56 -26.47 3.87 50.25
C LEU A 56 -25.45 3.69 49.10
N SER A 57 -25.92 3.26 47.94
CA SER A 57 -25.09 3.12 46.73
C SER A 57 -24.41 4.43 46.33
N THR A 58 -25.18 5.53 46.28
CA THR A 58 -24.64 6.86 45.92
C THR A 58 -23.63 7.37 46.97
N LEU A 59 -23.90 7.19 48.27
CA LEU A 59 -23.02 7.56 49.35
C LEU A 59 -21.74 6.71 49.32
N LEU A 60 -21.87 5.42 49.12
CA LEU A 60 -20.72 4.51 48.99
C LEU A 60 -19.81 4.89 47.82
N ALA A 61 -20.39 5.24 46.68
CA ALA A 61 -19.65 5.71 45.51
C ALA A 61 -18.93 7.05 45.75
N LEU A 62 -19.47 7.91 46.59
CA LEU A 62 -18.82 9.18 46.97
C LEU A 62 -17.66 8.99 47.97
N VAL A 63 -17.75 7.97 48.84
CA VAL A 63 -16.75 7.67 49.85
C VAL A 63 -15.64 6.75 49.31
N THR A 64 -15.94 5.90 48.37
CA THR A 64 -14.96 5.02 47.68
C THR A 64 -14.50 5.69 46.38
N PRO A 65 -13.43 6.49 46.42
CA PRO A 65 -12.93 7.12 45.21
C PRO A 65 -12.46 6.06 44.22
N VAL A 66 -12.86 6.19 42.97
CA VAL A 66 -12.29 5.39 41.89
C VAL A 66 -10.85 5.83 41.68
N LEU A 67 -9.94 4.96 42.07
CA LEU A 67 -8.48 5.25 42.03
C LEU A 67 -7.88 4.65 40.75
N GLY A 68 -7.15 5.49 40.03
CA GLY A 68 -6.39 5.09 38.86
C GLY A 68 -6.89 5.69 37.57
N THR A 69 -5.98 5.91 36.67
CA THR A 69 -6.28 6.29 35.28
C THR A 69 -6.36 5.02 34.44
N PRO A 70 -7.50 4.75 33.80
CA PRO A 70 -7.59 3.62 32.87
C PRO A 70 -6.56 3.77 31.76
N GLU A 71 -5.86 2.68 31.46
CA GLU A 71 -4.86 2.66 30.42
C GLU A 71 -5.20 1.57 29.38
N VAL A 72 -5.23 1.98 28.13
CA VAL A 72 -5.45 1.06 26.99
C VAL A 72 -4.27 1.16 26.06
N ARG A 73 -3.52 0.08 25.93
CA ARG A 73 -2.35 -0.01 25.07
C ARG A 73 -2.58 -0.98 23.92
N VAL A 74 -2.00 -0.68 22.75
CA VAL A 74 -2.05 -1.58 21.60
C VAL A 74 -0.65 -2.15 21.36
N ARG A 75 -0.54 -3.48 21.42
CA ARG A 75 0.65 -4.22 21.07
C ARG A 75 0.42 -5.00 19.76
N GLY A 76 1.25 -4.78 18.75
CA GLY A 76 1.22 -5.57 17.52
C GLY A 76 1.90 -6.91 17.72
N LEU A 77 1.26 -7.97 17.31
CA LEU A 77 1.87 -9.30 17.25
C LEU A 77 2.67 -9.47 15.94
N PRO A 78 3.67 -10.36 15.92
CA PRO A 78 4.39 -10.71 14.70
C PRO A 78 3.43 -11.18 13.61
N ARG A 79 3.77 -10.86 12.36
CA ARG A 79 2.94 -11.22 11.19
C ARG A 79 2.75 -12.73 11.08
N THR A 80 1.54 -13.20 11.09
CA THR A 80 1.18 -14.51 10.54
C THR A 80 1.18 -14.41 9.02
N GLY A 81 1.70 -15.43 8.33
CA GLY A 81 2.02 -15.41 6.88
C GLY A 81 0.88 -15.10 5.90
N GLU A 82 -0.32 -14.77 6.33
CA GLU A 82 -1.42 -14.37 5.46
C GLU A 82 -1.28 -12.90 5.04
N ILE A 83 -1.36 -12.66 3.74
CA ILE A 83 -1.32 -11.31 3.15
C ILE A 83 -2.57 -10.55 3.61
N GLY A 84 -2.35 -9.37 4.21
CA GLY A 84 -3.45 -8.51 4.67
C GLY A 84 -3.97 -8.80 6.08
N ALA A 85 -3.67 -9.96 6.67
CA ALA A 85 -4.03 -10.26 8.04
C ALA A 85 -3.06 -9.63 9.04
N ALA A 86 -3.58 -9.09 10.13
CA ALA A 86 -2.83 -8.64 11.28
C ALA A 86 -3.48 -9.09 12.55
N LYS A 87 -2.64 -9.41 13.50
CA LYS A 87 -3.03 -9.62 14.88
C LYS A 87 -2.49 -8.49 15.72
N SER A 88 -3.35 -7.92 16.53
CA SER A 88 -3.00 -6.92 17.52
C SER A 88 -3.62 -7.32 18.85
N VAL A 89 -2.92 -7.05 19.93
CA VAL A 89 -3.45 -7.23 21.27
C VAL A 89 -3.73 -5.87 21.86
N VAL A 90 -4.93 -5.66 22.32
CA VAL A 90 -5.33 -4.51 23.11
C VAL A 90 -5.22 -4.89 24.57
N GLU A 91 -4.21 -4.37 25.23
CA GLU A 91 -3.99 -4.52 26.66
C GLU A 91 -4.84 -3.47 27.35
N VAL A 92 -5.72 -3.91 28.25
CA VAL A 92 -6.62 -3.04 28.99
C VAL A 92 -6.31 -3.15 30.47
N ASP A 93 -5.94 -2.02 31.05
CA ASP A 93 -5.88 -1.83 32.50
C ASP A 93 -6.95 -0.79 32.89
N PRO A 94 -8.11 -1.21 33.37
CA PRO A 94 -9.19 -0.28 33.65
C PRO A 94 -9.00 0.52 34.94
N GLY A 95 -7.96 0.25 35.71
CA GLY A 95 -7.72 0.84 37.03
C GLY A 95 -8.58 0.22 38.13
N LEU A 96 -8.28 0.62 39.40
CA LEU A 96 -9.00 0.13 40.57
C LEU A 96 -10.41 0.76 40.64
N GLY A 97 -11.41 -0.08 40.88
CA GLY A 97 -12.79 0.35 41.03
C GLY A 97 -13.61 0.46 39.72
N ALA A 98 -13.05 0.05 38.62
CA ALA A 98 -13.76 -0.04 37.35
C ALA A 98 -14.66 -1.29 37.34
N GLU A 99 -15.92 -1.15 36.91
CA GLU A 99 -16.85 -2.28 36.74
C GLU A 99 -17.00 -2.67 35.29
N VAL A 100 -17.14 -1.69 34.41
CA VAL A 100 -17.41 -1.90 32.99
C VAL A 100 -16.54 -1.00 32.14
N LEU A 101 -15.97 -1.57 31.10
CA LEU A 101 -15.28 -0.86 30.04
C LEU A 101 -16.11 -0.94 28.77
N ALA A 102 -16.45 0.19 28.21
CA ALA A 102 -16.94 0.31 26.85
C ALA A 102 -15.77 0.64 25.94
N ILE A 103 -15.41 -0.27 25.05
CA ILE A 103 -14.34 -0.09 24.07
C ILE A 103 -14.90 -0.09 22.67
N ARG A 104 -14.48 0.89 21.89
CA ARG A 104 -14.77 0.98 20.48
C ARG A 104 -13.47 0.76 19.73
N LEU A 105 -13.46 -0.24 18.86
CA LEU A 105 -12.35 -0.57 18.00
C LEU A 105 -12.73 -0.13 16.58
N PRO A 106 -12.50 1.14 16.20
CA PRO A 106 -12.75 1.56 14.85
C PRO A 106 -11.80 0.78 13.95
N GLY A 107 -12.36 -0.12 13.17
CA GLY A 107 -11.66 -0.84 12.13
C GLY A 107 -11.29 0.08 10.99
N VAL A 108 -10.42 -0.41 10.13
CA VAL A 108 -10.13 0.23 8.84
C VAL A 108 -11.37 0.11 7.98
N GLY A 109 -12.14 1.16 7.89
CA GLY A 109 -13.37 1.18 7.11
C GLY A 109 -14.22 2.36 7.52
N GLU A 110 -15.09 2.74 6.66
CA GLU A 110 -16.04 3.81 6.87
C GLU A 110 -16.98 3.44 8.02
N GLY A 111 -16.94 4.24 9.05
CA GLY A 111 -17.96 4.21 10.09
C GLY A 111 -17.45 4.05 11.52
N ILE A 112 -18.38 4.27 12.41
CA ILE A 112 -18.21 4.07 13.84
C ILE A 112 -18.33 2.58 14.11
N GLY A 113 -17.21 1.90 14.42
CA GLY A 113 -17.20 0.50 14.78
C GLY A 113 -18.15 0.19 15.96
N PRO A 114 -18.54 -1.06 16.17
CA PRO A 114 -19.37 -1.45 17.29
C PRO A 114 -18.69 -1.15 18.62
N VAL A 115 -19.50 -0.81 19.63
CA VAL A 115 -19.03 -0.65 21.01
C VAL A 115 -19.15 -2.02 21.69
N HIS A 116 -18.02 -2.50 22.20
CA HIS A 116 -17.95 -3.72 22.98
C HIS A 116 -17.93 -3.37 24.47
N LEU A 117 -18.85 -3.97 25.23
CA LEU A 117 -18.85 -3.86 26.68
C LEU A 117 -18.08 -5.06 27.24
N VAL A 118 -17.09 -4.78 28.04
CA VAL A 118 -16.26 -5.80 28.71
C VAL A 118 -16.22 -5.51 30.21
N PRO A 119 -16.09 -6.54 31.08
CA PRO A 119 -15.91 -6.32 32.52
C PRO A 119 -14.67 -5.48 32.80
N GLY A 120 -14.74 -4.65 33.84
CA GLY A 120 -13.67 -3.76 34.28
C GLY A 120 -12.50 -4.48 34.97
N THR A 121 -12.02 -5.57 34.38
CA THR A 121 -10.85 -6.30 34.84
C THR A 121 -9.71 -6.18 33.82
N ALA A 122 -8.47 -6.11 34.30
CA ALA A 122 -7.31 -6.13 33.44
C ALA A 122 -7.31 -7.35 32.53
N ARG A 123 -7.13 -7.15 31.25
CA ARG A 123 -7.19 -8.21 30.23
C ARG A 123 -6.49 -7.86 28.94
N GLU A 124 -6.20 -8.89 28.21
CA GLU A 124 -5.76 -8.78 26.81
C GLU A 124 -6.92 -9.15 25.86
N ILE A 125 -7.18 -8.31 24.87
CA ILE A 125 -8.16 -8.55 23.83
C ILE A 125 -7.40 -8.75 22.52
N GLU A 126 -7.45 -10.00 21.99
CA GLU A 126 -6.87 -10.26 20.68
C GLU A 126 -7.82 -9.75 19.59
N VAL A 127 -7.31 -8.81 18.77
CA VAL A 127 -8.04 -8.25 17.64
C VAL A 127 -7.40 -8.76 16.36
N ARG A 128 -8.20 -9.45 15.55
CA ARG A 128 -7.80 -9.89 14.21
C ARG A 128 -8.35 -8.90 13.21
N LEU A 129 -7.43 -8.22 12.53
CA LEU A 129 -7.75 -7.25 11.50
C LEU A 129 -7.41 -7.86 10.15
N ARG A 130 -8.36 -7.89 9.25
CA ARG A 130 -8.14 -8.23 7.86
C ARG A 130 -8.34 -6.96 7.03
N ARG A 131 -7.35 -6.64 6.24
CA ARG A 131 -7.41 -5.54 5.31
C ARG A 131 -7.05 -6.07 3.93
N ASP A 132 -8.00 -6.02 3.02
CA ASP A 132 -7.84 -6.52 1.67
C ASP A 132 -7.09 -5.50 0.77
N ALA A 133 -7.08 -4.22 1.18
CA ALA A 133 -6.38 -3.16 0.46
C ALA A 133 -4.95 -2.97 1.00
N TRP A 134 -3.99 -2.89 0.09
CA TRP A 134 -2.64 -2.45 0.39
C TRP A 134 -2.61 -0.93 0.61
N GLY A 135 -1.51 -0.41 1.13
CA GLY A 135 -1.32 1.01 1.36
C GLY A 135 -1.12 1.36 2.83
N GLU A 136 -1.09 2.66 3.12
CA GLU A 136 -0.98 3.20 4.47
C GLU A 136 -2.38 3.51 5.03
N GLY A 137 -2.59 3.23 6.28
CA GLY A 137 -3.84 3.57 6.95
C GLY A 137 -3.81 3.30 8.43
N VAL A 138 -4.86 3.74 9.12
CA VAL A 138 -5.03 3.47 10.56
C VAL A 138 -5.36 2.00 10.73
N ASP A 139 -4.56 1.32 11.56
CA ASP A 139 -4.76 -0.09 11.86
C ASP A 139 -5.79 -0.27 12.98
N LEU A 140 -5.57 0.42 14.09
CA LEU A 140 -6.40 0.32 15.27
C LEU A 140 -6.34 1.60 16.10
N ARG A 141 -7.48 2.05 16.58
CA ARG A 141 -7.62 3.13 17.54
C ARG A 141 -8.65 2.72 18.60
N PRO A 142 -8.21 2.24 19.77
CA PRO A 142 -9.12 1.78 20.81
C PRO A 142 -9.68 2.97 21.63
N ASP A 143 -10.75 3.59 21.13
CA ASP A 143 -11.47 4.60 21.90
C ASP A 143 -12.21 3.90 23.04
N HIS A 144 -12.14 4.44 24.25
CA HIS A 144 -12.70 3.78 25.41
C HIS A 144 -13.36 4.73 26.41
N LEU A 145 -14.25 4.15 27.19
CA LEU A 145 -14.92 4.78 28.30
C LEU A 145 -15.04 3.76 29.42
N VAL A 146 -14.66 4.13 30.63
CA VAL A 146 -14.69 3.24 31.80
C VAL A 146 -15.73 3.75 32.78
N ALA A 147 -16.58 2.83 33.25
CA ALA A 147 -17.57 3.10 34.29
C ALA A 147 -17.15 2.46 35.60
N GLY A 148 -17.24 3.22 36.67
CA GLY A 148 -17.13 2.73 38.04
C GLY A 148 -18.42 2.07 38.53
N PRO A 149 -18.52 1.76 39.86
CA PRO A 149 -19.66 1.10 40.46
C PRO A 149 -20.99 1.79 40.12
N ASP A 150 -21.98 0.99 39.71
CA ASP A 150 -23.31 1.44 39.29
C ASP A 150 -23.31 2.51 38.20
N ALA A 151 -22.18 2.68 37.47
CA ALA A 151 -21.97 3.75 36.52
C ALA A 151 -22.20 5.17 37.06
N LEU A 152 -22.03 5.39 38.34
CA LEU A 152 -22.18 6.67 39.01
C LEU A 152 -21.06 7.64 38.65
N PHE A 153 -19.87 7.11 38.40
CA PHE A 153 -18.72 7.84 37.85
C PHE A 153 -18.26 7.19 36.55
N VAL A 154 -17.81 8.02 35.62
CA VAL A 154 -17.33 7.59 34.31
C VAL A 154 -16.04 8.32 33.97
N HIS A 155 -15.05 7.59 33.45
CA HIS A 155 -13.81 8.12 32.91
C HIS A 155 -13.86 8.16 31.38
N GLY A 156 -13.63 9.30 30.82
CA GLY A 156 -13.64 9.47 29.34
C GLY A 156 -14.91 10.13 28.83
N PRO A 157 -15.18 10.06 27.52
CA PRO A 157 -14.53 9.18 26.53
C PRO A 157 -13.07 9.58 26.22
N VAL A 158 -12.20 8.59 26.14
CA VAL A 158 -10.81 8.77 25.76
C VAL A 158 -10.61 8.29 24.33
N THR A 159 -10.09 9.19 23.49
CA THR A 159 -9.66 8.85 22.15
C THR A 159 -8.19 8.41 22.20
N ALA A 160 -7.94 7.14 21.92
CA ALA A 160 -6.58 6.62 21.91
C ALA A 160 -5.79 7.10 20.68
N PRO A 161 -4.45 7.12 20.78
CA PRO A 161 -3.61 7.49 19.64
C PRO A 161 -3.80 6.50 18.48
N GLU A 162 -3.87 7.05 17.28
CA GLU A 162 -3.96 6.25 16.05
C GLU A 162 -2.65 5.50 15.80
N ARG A 163 -2.76 4.21 15.55
CA ARG A 163 -1.64 3.40 15.11
C ARG A 163 -1.70 3.22 13.60
N GLY A 164 -0.72 3.78 12.90
CA GLY A 164 -0.57 3.61 11.46
C GLY A 164 0.04 2.26 11.10
N ARG A 165 -0.39 1.71 10.00
CA ARG A 165 0.15 0.49 9.42
C ARG A 165 0.30 0.64 7.91
N VAL A 166 1.42 0.11 7.41
CA VAL A 166 1.69 0.00 5.98
C VAL A 166 1.52 -1.46 5.57
N ILE A 167 0.58 -1.70 4.65
CA ILE A 167 0.43 -2.99 3.98
C ILE A 167 1.06 -2.87 2.60
N LEU A 168 2.07 -3.69 2.34
CA LEU A 168 2.78 -3.64 1.07
C LEU A 168 1.93 -4.20 -0.07
N PRO A 169 2.02 -3.63 -1.29
CA PRO A 169 1.31 -4.16 -2.45
C PRO A 169 1.58 -5.65 -2.64
N PRO A 170 0.57 -6.46 -2.98
CA PRO A 170 0.76 -7.88 -3.21
C PRO A 170 1.70 -8.11 -4.40
N VAL A 171 2.39 -9.25 -4.39
CA VAL A 171 3.17 -9.73 -5.52
C VAL A 171 2.40 -10.90 -6.11
N GLU A 172 1.87 -10.69 -7.29
CA GLU A 172 1.11 -11.69 -8.02
C GLU A 172 2.06 -12.57 -8.85
N ALA A 173 1.64 -13.82 -9.08
CA ALA A 173 2.38 -14.69 -9.98
C ALA A 173 2.25 -14.14 -11.41
N LEU A 174 3.38 -13.85 -12.03
CA LEU A 174 3.37 -13.39 -13.41
C LEU A 174 3.02 -14.55 -14.34
N PRO A 175 2.13 -14.32 -15.34
CA PRO A 175 1.89 -15.31 -16.36
C PRO A 175 3.19 -15.75 -17.04
N ALA A 176 3.29 -17.04 -17.38
CA ALA A 176 4.46 -17.59 -18.05
C ALA A 176 4.72 -16.84 -19.37
N GLY A 177 5.93 -16.30 -19.54
CA GLY A 177 6.35 -15.54 -20.72
C GLY A 177 6.19 -14.02 -20.65
N LEU A 178 5.68 -13.46 -19.57
CA LEU A 178 5.61 -12.00 -19.33
C LEU A 178 6.99 -11.38 -19.10
N LEU A 179 7.88 -12.11 -18.44
CA LEU A 179 9.27 -11.72 -18.37
C LEU A 179 9.88 -12.15 -19.70
N PRO A 180 10.45 -11.24 -20.52
CA PRO A 180 11.24 -11.67 -21.63
C PRO A 180 12.25 -12.66 -21.06
N ALA A 181 12.20 -13.93 -21.55
CA ALA A 181 13.26 -14.88 -21.29
C ALA A 181 14.55 -14.11 -21.49
N ARG A 182 15.47 -14.13 -20.50
CA ARG A 182 16.74 -13.39 -20.53
C ARG A 182 17.07 -13.07 -21.96
N ALA A 183 16.90 -11.83 -22.35
CA ALA A 183 17.00 -11.46 -23.75
C ALA A 183 18.48 -11.50 -24.09
N VAL A 184 18.98 -12.69 -24.31
CA VAL A 184 20.17 -12.91 -25.12
C VAL A 184 19.83 -12.25 -26.46
N GLY A 185 20.21 -10.96 -26.58
CA GLY A 185 20.01 -10.15 -27.77
C GLY A 185 18.87 -9.14 -27.82
N LEU A 186 18.00 -8.97 -26.79
CA LEU A 186 16.94 -7.95 -26.79
C LEU A 186 17.21 -6.75 -25.87
N VAL A 187 17.96 -6.93 -24.81
CA VAL A 187 18.51 -5.84 -24.02
C VAL A 187 19.88 -5.55 -24.57
N GLY A 188 20.02 -4.39 -25.15
CA GLY A 188 21.16 -3.99 -25.96
C GLY A 188 22.49 -4.40 -25.37
N ALA A 189 23.45 -4.60 -26.25
CA ALA A 189 24.83 -4.97 -26.06
C ALA A 189 25.58 -4.23 -24.93
N HIS A 190 25.10 -4.27 -23.72
CA HIS A 190 25.90 -3.94 -22.55
C HIS A 190 26.65 -5.20 -22.14
N ARG A 191 27.74 -5.41 -22.88
CA ARG A 191 28.83 -6.22 -22.45
C ARG A 191 29.28 -5.66 -21.10
N ALA A 192 29.03 -6.41 -20.03
CA ALA A 192 29.66 -6.05 -18.78
C ALA A 192 31.17 -5.94 -19.06
N ARG A 193 31.75 -4.80 -18.83
CA ARG A 193 33.22 -4.63 -19.00
C ARG A 193 34.02 -5.52 -18.04
N ARG A 194 33.33 -6.17 -17.09
CA ARG A 194 33.94 -7.06 -16.12
C ARG A 194 34.04 -8.49 -16.67
N PRO A 195 35.16 -9.22 -16.41
CA PRO A 195 35.27 -10.64 -16.71
C PRO A 195 34.23 -11.44 -15.89
N GLY A 196 33.64 -12.46 -16.52
CA GLY A 196 32.61 -13.29 -15.90
C GLY A 196 32.51 -14.70 -16.52
N ASP A 197 31.33 -15.31 -16.31
CA ASP A 197 31.06 -16.71 -16.72
C ASP A 197 29.98 -16.80 -17.82
N SER A 198 29.74 -15.74 -18.62
CA SER A 198 28.79 -15.80 -19.72
C SER A 198 29.29 -16.63 -20.89
N VAL A 199 28.41 -16.87 -21.87
CA VAL A 199 28.76 -17.64 -23.07
C VAL A 199 29.57 -16.79 -24.10
N GLU A 200 29.52 -15.45 -23.98
CA GLU A 200 30.22 -14.57 -24.92
C GLU A 200 31.68 -14.41 -24.59
N LEU A 201 32.53 -14.71 -25.58
CA LEU A 201 33.96 -14.51 -25.51
C LEU A 201 34.29 -13.00 -25.47
N ARG A 202 35.04 -12.59 -24.45
CA ARG A 202 35.51 -11.21 -24.29
C ARG A 202 36.90 -11.06 -24.96
N ASP A 203 37.83 -11.95 -24.59
CA ASP A 203 39.20 -11.91 -25.04
C ASP A 203 39.88 -13.25 -24.81
N ILE A 204 41.03 -13.42 -25.45
CA ILE A 204 41.93 -14.57 -25.23
C ILE A 204 43.27 -14.00 -24.76
N ARG A 205 43.58 -14.20 -23.49
CA ARG A 205 44.77 -13.71 -22.85
C ARG A 205 45.70 -14.84 -22.37
N ALA A 206 46.95 -14.50 -22.09
CA ALA A 206 47.84 -15.45 -21.46
C ALA A 206 47.34 -15.93 -20.11
N PHE A 207 47.54 -17.22 -19.80
CA PHE A 207 47.17 -17.85 -18.54
C PHE A 207 47.91 -17.20 -17.37
N GLN A 208 47.23 -16.95 -16.30
CA GLN A 208 47.77 -16.44 -15.04
C GLN A 208 47.49 -17.43 -13.88
N PRO A 209 48.37 -17.51 -12.89
CA PRO A 209 48.11 -18.31 -11.69
C PRO A 209 46.79 -17.91 -11.05
N GLY A 210 45.91 -18.91 -10.85
CA GLY A 210 44.52 -18.69 -10.34
C GLY A 210 43.44 -18.84 -11.41
N ASP A 211 43.78 -18.89 -12.68
CA ASP A 211 42.83 -19.14 -13.75
C ASP A 211 42.32 -20.59 -13.72
N ARG A 212 41.05 -20.77 -14.08
CA ARG A 212 40.44 -22.11 -14.13
C ARG A 212 40.92 -22.87 -15.37
N LEU A 213 41.53 -24.05 -15.17
CA LEU A 213 42.07 -24.88 -16.24
C LEU A 213 41.06 -25.24 -17.34
N ARG A 214 39.77 -25.37 -17.01
CA ARG A 214 38.68 -25.63 -17.97
C ARG A 214 38.46 -24.51 -18.99
N ARG A 215 39.04 -23.33 -18.77
CA ARG A 215 38.92 -22.15 -19.67
C ARG A 215 40.09 -22.03 -20.62
N ILE A 216 41.05 -22.94 -20.59
CA ILE A 216 42.19 -22.95 -21.50
C ILE A 216 41.69 -23.18 -22.92
N ASP A 217 42.06 -22.26 -23.84
CA ASP A 217 41.89 -22.44 -25.27
C ASP A 217 43.08 -23.23 -25.83
N TRP A 218 42.92 -24.54 -25.87
CA TRP A 218 43.98 -25.44 -26.37
C TRP A 218 44.38 -25.15 -27.83
N ARG A 219 43.43 -24.70 -28.66
CA ARG A 219 43.69 -24.38 -30.07
C ARG A 219 44.60 -23.19 -30.23
N VAL A 220 44.33 -22.10 -29.47
CA VAL A 220 45.19 -20.91 -29.49
C VAL A 220 46.53 -21.19 -28.82
N SER A 221 46.54 -21.90 -27.70
CA SER A 221 47.72 -22.27 -26.94
C SER A 221 48.70 -23.09 -27.80
N LEU A 222 48.21 -24.11 -28.54
CA LEU A 222 49.04 -24.91 -29.43
C LEU A 222 49.58 -24.13 -30.63
N ARG A 223 48.81 -23.21 -31.19
CA ARG A 223 49.31 -22.32 -32.28
C ARG A 223 50.40 -21.36 -31.78
N ALA A 224 50.23 -20.77 -30.58
CA ALA A 224 51.25 -19.94 -29.98
C ALA A 224 52.53 -20.69 -29.68
N ALA A 225 52.43 -21.94 -29.20
CA ALA A 225 53.60 -22.82 -29.01
C ALA A 225 54.31 -23.15 -30.33
N ALA A 226 53.57 -23.43 -31.40
CA ALA A 226 54.11 -23.70 -32.73
C ALA A 226 54.75 -22.46 -33.36
N ALA A 227 54.36 -21.27 -32.99
CA ALA A 227 54.92 -20.00 -33.47
C ALA A 227 56.20 -19.56 -32.72
N GLY A 228 56.71 -20.34 -31.76
CA GLY A 228 57.94 -20.04 -31.03
C GLY A 228 57.84 -18.91 -30.00
N ALA A 229 56.67 -18.61 -29.51
CA ALA A 229 56.48 -17.59 -28.49
C ALA A 229 57.21 -18.01 -27.18
N GLU A 230 58.14 -17.19 -26.71
CA GLU A 230 58.81 -17.39 -25.41
C GLU A 230 57.85 -17.14 -24.26
N GLY A 231 57.66 -18.11 -23.35
CA GLY A 231 56.83 -17.97 -22.14
C GLY A 231 55.79 -19.08 -21.96
N THR A 232 54.89 -18.93 -21.02
CA THR A 232 53.77 -19.86 -20.81
C THR A 232 52.79 -19.74 -21.99
N ASN A 233 52.88 -20.71 -22.91
CA ASN A 233 52.07 -20.76 -24.15
C ASN A 233 50.59 -21.08 -23.93
N LEU A 234 50.12 -21.11 -22.67
CA LEU A 234 48.73 -21.35 -22.35
C LEU A 234 47.91 -20.06 -22.43
N HIS A 235 46.84 -20.15 -23.16
CA HIS A 235 45.89 -19.02 -23.33
C HIS A 235 44.52 -19.40 -22.75
N VAL A 236 43.87 -18.45 -22.11
CA VAL A 236 42.56 -18.62 -21.43
C VAL A 236 41.51 -17.78 -22.12
N ARG A 237 40.35 -18.38 -22.35
CA ARG A 237 39.16 -17.65 -22.80
C ARG A 237 38.61 -16.86 -21.65
N GLU A 238 38.60 -15.55 -21.80
CA GLU A 238 37.93 -14.66 -20.90
C GLU A 238 36.55 -14.33 -21.47
N HIS A 239 35.51 -14.62 -20.70
CA HIS A 239 34.12 -14.33 -21.08
C HIS A 239 33.66 -13.06 -20.41
N HIS A 240 32.66 -12.40 -20.98
CA HIS A 240 31.99 -11.30 -20.32
C HIS A 240 31.25 -11.81 -19.09
N ALA A 241 31.07 -10.99 -18.05
CA ALA A 241 30.06 -11.26 -17.02
C ALA A 241 28.68 -11.21 -17.67
N GLU A 242 27.75 -12.03 -17.21
CA GLU A 242 26.34 -11.81 -17.52
C GLU A 242 26.00 -10.42 -17.03
N ALA A 243 25.63 -9.51 -17.93
CA ALA A 243 25.21 -8.18 -17.55
C ALA A 243 23.82 -8.30 -16.90
N ASP A 244 23.73 -7.91 -15.64
CA ASP A 244 22.44 -7.68 -15.01
C ASP A 244 21.71 -6.64 -15.86
N ALA A 245 20.51 -6.94 -16.33
CA ALA A 245 19.74 -5.95 -17.08
C ALA A 245 19.25 -4.86 -16.12
N ASP A 246 19.43 -3.59 -16.52
CA ASP A 246 18.80 -2.49 -15.80
C ASP A 246 17.33 -2.37 -16.26
N VAL A 247 16.40 -2.47 -15.30
CA VAL A 247 14.97 -2.35 -15.52
C VAL A 247 14.48 -1.10 -14.80
N VAL A 248 13.81 -0.21 -15.52
CA VAL A 248 13.21 1.01 -14.98
C VAL A 248 11.70 0.88 -15.04
N LEU A 249 11.06 0.79 -13.89
CA LEU A 249 9.60 0.85 -13.78
C LEU A 249 9.17 2.31 -13.74
N ALA A 250 8.53 2.78 -14.79
CA ALA A 250 7.98 4.13 -14.90
C ALA A 250 6.49 4.09 -14.56
N LEU A 251 6.15 4.52 -13.35
CA LEU A 251 4.77 4.49 -12.83
C LEU A 251 4.07 5.82 -13.11
N ASP A 252 2.94 5.77 -13.79
CA ASP A 252 2.09 6.94 -14.00
C ASP A 252 1.11 7.10 -12.83
N THR A 253 1.41 8.06 -11.94
CA THR A 253 0.57 8.39 -10.79
C THR A 253 -0.32 9.62 -11.03
N ARG A 254 -0.38 10.13 -12.26
CA ARG A 254 -1.15 11.33 -12.59
C ARG A 254 -2.65 11.08 -12.61
N HIS A 255 -3.05 9.84 -12.94
CA HIS A 255 -4.43 9.43 -13.06
C HIS A 255 -4.73 8.21 -12.20
N ASP A 256 -5.89 8.23 -11.51
CA ASP A 256 -6.47 7.07 -10.85
C ASP A 256 -7.94 6.95 -11.27
N VAL A 257 -8.19 6.16 -12.30
CA VAL A 257 -9.51 5.98 -12.90
C VAL A 257 -10.08 4.61 -12.60
N GLY A 258 -11.37 4.56 -12.34
CA GLY A 258 -12.12 3.32 -12.14
C GLY A 258 -12.70 2.76 -13.44
N ALA A 259 -13.41 1.64 -13.31
CA ALA A 259 -14.14 1.04 -14.42
C ALA A 259 -15.38 1.84 -14.85
N GLU A 260 -15.96 2.62 -13.93
CA GLU A 260 -17.17 3.42 -14.17
C GLU A 260 -16.79 4.82 -14.66
N LEU A 261 -17.26 5.23 -15.84
CA LEU A 261 -16.94 6.56 -16.40
C LEU A 261 -17.53 7.71 -15.59
N GLY A 262 -18.69 7.53 -14.95
CA GLY A 262 -19.31 8.53 -14.07
C GLY A 262 -18.39 8.98 -12.93
N ASP A 263 -17.49 8.10 -12.50
CA ASP A 263 -16.52 8.40 -11.46
C ASP A 263 -15.34 9.26 -11.93
N TRP A 264 -15.09 9.37 -13.25
CA TRP A 264 -13.95 10.11 -13.81
C TRP A 264 -14.15 11.62 -13.73
N ALA A 265 -15.41 12.07 -13.87
CA ALA A 265 -15.77 13.49 -13.80
C ALA A 265 -15.72 14.06 -12.37
N SER A 266 -15.63 13.20 -11.36
CA SER A 266 -15.66 13.60 -9.95
C SER A 266 -14.38 13.18 -9.21
N PRO A 267 -13.24 13.85 -9.45
CA PRO A 267 -11.97 13.52 -8.77
C PRO A 267 -12.03 13.66 -7.24
N GLY A 268 -13.10 14.32 -6.72
CA GLY A 268 -13.32 14.51 -5.30
C GLY A 268 -14.20 13.45 -4.61
N ARG A 269 -14.95 12.62 -5.34
CA ARG A 269 -15.90 11.68 -4.69
C ARG A 269 -15.22 10.49 -4.01
N ALA A 270 -14.08 10.01 -4.53
CA ALA A 270 -13.27 9.03 -3.83
C ALA A 270 -12.62 9.60 -2.55
N ALA A 271 -12.41 10.91 -2.51
CA ALA A 271 -11.97 11.65 -1.31
C ALA A 271 -13.14 12.11 -0.44
N ALA A 272 -14.36 12.23 -0.97
CA ALA A 272 -15.53 12.79 -0.28
C ALA A 272 -16.23 11.83 0.68
N GLY A 273 -15.94 10.54 0.64
CA GLY A 273 -16.29 9.60 1.73
C GLY A 273 -15.56 9.89 3.04
N ARG A 274 -14.63 10.82 3.02
CA ARG A 274 -13.84 11.27 4.18
C ARG A 274 -14.13 12.75 4.40
N THR A 275 -15.20 13.05 5.12
CA THR A 275 -15.33 14.35 5.76
C THR A 275 -14.14 14.49 6.71
N PRO A 276 -13.18 15.39 6.46
CA PRO A 276 -12.19 15.69 7.47
C PRO A 276 -12.95 16.33 8.60
N GLY A 277 -13.11 15.59 9.70
CA GLY A 277 -13.48 16.23 10.96
C GLY A 277 -12.49 17.38 11.17
N ARG A 278 -12.98 18.59 11.09
CA ARG A 278 -12.23 19.80 11.39
C ARG A 278 -11.80 19.76 12.86
N SER A 279 -10.66 19.17 13.13
CA SER A 279 -9.85 19.52 14.28
C SER A 279 -8.57 20.16 13.73
N LEU A 280 -8.51 21.46 13.91
CA LEU A 280 -7.34 22.29 13.66
C LEU A 280 -6.18 21.73 14.51
N GLY A 281 -5.15 21.18 13.88
CA GLY A 281 -3.86 20.92 14.52
C GLY A 281 -3.32 19.52 14.50
N GLU A 282 -4.09 18.47 14.22
CA GLU A 282 -3.56 17.10 14.16
C GLU A 282 -3.37 16.64 12.72
N TRP A 283 -2.13 16.36 12.37
CA TRP A 283 -1.78 15.59 11.19
C TRP A 283 -2.18 14.13 11.43
N SER A 284 -3.47 13.87 11.36
CA SER A 284 -4.03 12.54 11.54
C SER A 284 -3.40 11.57 10.54
N LEU A 285 -3.03 10.37 10.98
CA LEU A 285 -2.62 9.26 10.11
C LEU A 285 -3.70 8.95 9.06
N ALA A 286 -4.97 9.25 9.36
CA ALA A 286 -6.06 9.18 8.41
C ALA A 286 -5.85 10.11 7.20
N ALA A 287 -5.24 11.29 7.39
CA ALA A 287 -4.89 12.19 6.29
C ALA A 287 -3.74 11.68 5.41
N ARG A 288 -2.94 10.75 5.92
CA ARG A 288 -1.85 10.09 5.18
C ARG A 288 -2.27 8.77 4.54
N ALA A 289 -3.49 8.31 4.79
CA ALA A 289 -3.95 7.06 4.22
C ALA A 289 -3.89 7.10 2.69
N THR A 290 -3.46 5.99 2.12
CA THR A 290 -3.46 5.80 0.67
C THR A 290 -4.90 5.85 0.17
N THR A 291 -5.18 6.78 -0.74
CA THR A 291 -6.53 7.02 -1.29
C THR A 291 -6.75 6.30 -2.62
N VAL A 292 -5.95 5.28 -2.91
CA VAL A 292 -6.05 4.51 -4.14
C VAL A 292 -7.40 3.81 -4.21
N ARG A 293 -8.04 3.92 -5.36
CA ARG A 293 -9.31 3.25 -5.65
C ARG A 293 -9.07 1.75 -5.85
N PRO A 294 -9.68 0.86 -5.05
CA PRO A 294 -9.55 -0.57 -5.27
C PRO A 294 -10.01 -0.97 -6.67
N GLY A 295 -9.18 -1.69 -7.43
CA GLY A 295 -9.46 -2.05 -8.82
C GLY A 295 -9.33 -0.89 -9.82
N GLY A 296 -8.95 0.30 -9.39
CA GLY A 296 -8.65 1.43 -10.27
C GLY A 296 -7.29 1.28 -10.96
N SER A 297 -7.05 2.17 -11.93
CA SER A 297 -5.83 2.11 -12.75
C SER A 297 -4.55 2.19 -11.92
N LEU A 298 -4.52 3.01 -10.87
CA LEU A 298 -3.36 3.14 -9.99
C LEU A 298 -3.16 1.90 -9.10
N ASP A 299 -4.23 1.28 -8.60
CA ASP A 299 -4.15 0.01 -7.87
C ASP A 299 -3.55 -1.08 -8.75
N VAL A 300 -4.06 -1.22 -9.97
CA VAL A 300 -3.57 -2.18 -10.96
C VAL A 300 -2.11 -1.89 -11.31
N ALA A 301 -1.74 -0.63 -11.56
CA ALA A 301 -0.37 -0.23 -11.88
C ALA A 301 0.63 -0.59 -10.77
N VAL A 302 0.27 -0.33 -9.51
CA VAL A 302 1.13 -0.62 -8.36
C VAL A 302 1.30 -2.12 -8.13
N ARG A 303 0.23 -2.91 -8.28
CA ARG A 303 0.31 -4.39 -8.20
C ARG A 303 1.16 -4.96 -9.34
N ALA A 304 0.95 -4.44 -10.54
CA ALA A 304 1.75 -4.80 -11.71
C ALA A 304 3.23 -4.48 -11.50
N ALA A 305 3.55 -3.26 -11.05
CA ALA A 305 4.91 -2.83 -10.75
C ALA A 305 5.57 -3.70 -9.68
N ALA A 306 4.86 -4.02 -8.58
CA ALA A 306 5.38 -4.90 -7.53
C ALA A 306 5.68 -6.31 -8.05
N SER A 307 4.80 -6.85 -8.89
CA SER A 307 4.91 -8.19 -9.45
C SER A 307 6.05 -8.29 -10.48
N LEU A 308 6.17 -7.28 -11.37
CA LEU A 308 7.27 -7.18 -12.32
C LEU A 308 8.61 -6.99 -11.61
N ALA A 309 8.67 -6.09 -10.61
CA ALA A 309 9.87 -5.91 -9.80
C ALA A 309 10.33 -7.24 -9.16
N ALA A 310 9.39 -7.99 -8.57
CA ALA A 310 9.71 -9.28 -7.97
C ALA A 310 10.20 -10.31 -9.01
N GLY A 311 9.61 -10.29 -10.20
CA GLY A 311 10.00 -11.16 -11.31
C GLY A 311 11.45 -10.90 -11.77
N TYR A 312 11.76 -9.66 -12.12
CA TYR A 312 13.09 -9.26 -12.59
C TYR A 312 14.16 -9.42 -11.51
N LEU A 313 13.89 -9.01 -10.27
CA LEU A 313 14.82 -9.18 -9.15
C LEU A 313 15.13 -10.65 -8.84
N ARG A 314 14.17 -11.58 -9.06
CA ARG A 314 14.43 -13.03 -8.95
C ARG A 314 15.34 -13.57 -10.05
N GLN A 315 15.35 -12.92 -11.21
CA GLN A 315 16.26 -13.27 -12.31
C GLN A 315 17.67 -12.69 -12.12
N GLY A 316 17.88 -11.86 -11.09
CA GLY A 316 19.16 -11.23 -10.80
C GLY A 316 19.29 -9.83 -11.40
N ASP A 317 18.26 -9.31 -12.08
CA ASP A 317 18.27 -7.99 -12.71
C ASP A 317 18.25 -6.88 -11.68
N ARG A 318 18.69 -5.68 -12.08
CA ARG A 318 18.62 -4.46 -11.29
C ARG A 318 17.35 -3.70 -11.62
N VAL A 319 16.55 -3.40 -10.63
CA VAL A 319 15.25 -2.73 -10.82
C VAL A 319 15.24 -1.39 -10.10
N GLY A 320 14.89 -0.34 -10.84
CA GLY A 320 14.60 1.01 -10.35
C GLY A 320 13.14 1.38 -10.53
N LEU A 321 12.70 2.45 -9.87
CA LEU A 321 11.35 3.00 -9.96
C LEU A 321 11.43 4.50 -10.24
N VAL A 322 10.63 4.97 -11.17
CA VAL A 322 10.40 6.40 -11.45
C VAL A 322 8.92 6.68 -11.38
N ASP A 323 8.53 7.68 -10.62
CA ASP A 323 7.17 8.22 -10.60
C ASP A 323 7.10 9.32 -11.67
N LEU A 324 6.29 9.13 -12.72
CA LEU A 324 6.17 10.06 -13.84
C LEU A 324 5.53 11.39 -13.44
N GLY A 325 4.67 11.38 -12.43
CA GLY A 325 4.05 12.57 -11.87
C GLY A 325 4.94 13.31 -10.88
N ARG A 326 5.85 12.59 -10.20
CA ARG A 326 6.73 13.11 -9.15
C ARG A 326 8.09 12.42 -9.18
N PRO A 327 8.97 12.80 -10.11
CA PRO A 327 10.25 12.11 -10.33
C PRO A 327 11.17 12.02 -9.10
N GLN A 328 10.96 12.90 -8.11
CA GLN A 328 11.70 12.91 -6.84
C GLN A 328 11.31 11.72 -5.92
N LEU A 329 10.16 11.10 -6.13
CA LEU A 329 9.70 9.94 -5.35
C LEU A 329 10.21 8.60 -5.90
N GLY A 330 11.02 8.60 -6.93
CA GLY A 330 11.61 7.40 -7.51
C GLY A 330 12.55 6.66 -6.56
N ALA A 331 12.94 5.45 -6.95
CA ALA A 331 13.96 4.65 -6.27
C ALA A 331 15.05 4.23 -7.25
N ARG A 332 16.31 4.45 -6.88
CA ARG A 332 17.46 4.05 -7.69
C ARG A 332 17.48 2.54 -7.94
N ALA A 333 18.00 2.15 -9.10
CA ALA A 333 18.15 0.74 -9.46
C ALA A 333 19.04 -0.01 -8.47
N GLY A 334 18.62 -1.20 -8.11
CA GLY A 334 19.33 -2.10 -7.21
C GLY A 334 18.86 -3.53 -7.41
N ALA A 335 19.50 -4.49 -6.76
CA ALA A 335 19.24 -5.92 -6.91
C ALA A 335 18.87 -6.58 -5.58
N GLY A 336 18.28 -7.78 -5.65
CA GLY A 336 18.03 -8.65 -4.52
C GLY A 336 16.82 -8.31 -3.66
N ARG A 337 16.61 -9.09 -2.60
CA ARG A 337 15.40 -9.04 -1.75
C ARG A 337 15.21 -7.71 -1.02
N ARG A 338 16.31 -7.06 -0.62
CA ARG A 338 16.22 -5.73 0.04
C ARG A 338 15.68 -4.67 -0.90
N GLN A 339 16.06 -4.73 -2.17
CA GLN A 339 15.55 -3.82 -3.19
C GLN A 339 14.05 -4.03 -3.43
N LEU A 340 13.58 -5.29 -3.46
CA LEU A 340 12.14 -5.57 -3.59
C LEU A 340 11.34 -4.91 -2.45
N LEU A 341 11.79 -5.05 -1.22
CA LEU A 341 11.13 -4.42 -0.07
C LEU A 341 11.14 -2.89 -0.18
N ARG A 342 12.27 -2.31 -0.60
CA ARG A 342 12.41 -0.87 -0.84
C ARG A 342 11.44 -0.38 -1.91
N LEU A 343 11.36 -1.07 -3.04
CA LEU A 343 10.46 -0.73 -4.14
C LEU A 343 8.99 -0.82 -3.71
N ARG A 344 8.59 -1.89 -3.01
CA ARG A 344 7.22 -2.03 -2.52
C ARG A 344 6.82 -0.93 -1.53
N ASN A 345 7.73 -0.53 -0.64
CA ASN A 345 7.48 0.62 0.25
C ASN A 345 7.38 1.92 -0.57
N GLN A 346 8.25 2.11 -1.56
CA GLN A 346 8.24 3.31 -2.39
C GLN A 346 6.97 3.40 -3.25
N LEU A 347 6.45 2.28 -3.75
CA LEU A 347 5.18 2.22 -4.46
C LEU A 347 4.01 2.72 -3.59
N VAL A 348 3.99 2.37 -2.29
CA VAL A 348 2.99 2.93 -1.36
C VAL A 348 3.12 4.44 -1.24
N VAL A 349 4.36 4.95 -1.17
CA VAL A 349 4.62 6.40 -1.09
C VAL A 349 4.17 7.11 -2.37
N CYS A 350 4.48 6.56 -3.54
CA CYS A 350 4.06 7.11 -4.84
C CYS A 350 2.53 7.15 -4.97
N ALA A 351 1.85 6.16 -4.45
CA ALA A 351 0.40 6.03 -4.57
C ALA A 351 -0.42 6.80 -3.50
N ARG A 352 0.22 7.55 -2.59
CA ARG A 352 -0.50 8.32 -1.54
C ARG A 352 -1.46 9.34 -2.11
N SER A 353 -1.12 9.92 -3.26
CA SER A 353 -1.96 10.92 -3.93
C SER A 353 -1.72 10.86 -5.43
N ALA A 354 -2.78 10.85 -6.22
CA ALA A 354 -2.77 10.97 -7.66
C ALA A 354 -2.98 12.44 -8.10
N GLY A 355 -2.70 12.74 -9.37
CA GLY A 355 -3.14 14.00 -10.00
C GLY A 355 -2.27 15.24 -9.77
N TRP A 356 -1.00 15.10 -9.34
CA TRP A 356 -0.16 16.25 -8.99
C TRP A 356 0.55 16.93 -10.17
N ALA A 357 0.83 16.21 -11.24
CA ALA A 357 1.55 16.75 -12.38
C ALA A 357 0.71 16.68 -13.65
N GLN A 358 0.75 17.75 -14.44
CA GLN A 358 0.09 17.79 -15.74
C GLN A 358 0.88 17.02 -16.81
N ARG A 359 2.22 17.01 -16.71
CA ARG A 359 3.11 16.34 -17.68
C ARG A 359 3.94 15.25 -17.05
N PRO A 360 4.08 14.08 -17.72
CA PRO A 360 4.95 13.01 -17.24
C PRO A 360 6.43 13.40 -17.46
N VAL A 361 7.27 13.08 -16.49
CA VAL A 361 8.69 13.36 -16.55
C VAL A 361 9.51 12.09 -16.37
N LEU A 362 10.31 11.75 -17.37
CA LEU A 362 11.32 10.71 -17.32
C LEU A 362 12.67 11.31 -17.71
N ARG A 363 13.53 11.53 -16.72
CA ARG A 363 14.83 12.19 -16.95
C ARG A 363 15.83 11.19 -17.52
N PRO A 364 16.72 11.62 -18.45
CA PRO A 364 17.74 10.76 -19.02
C PRO A 364 18.64 10.07 -17.98
N GLU A 365 18.96 10.77 -16.88
CA GLU A 365 19.81 10.24 -15.81
C GLU A 365 19.14 9.08 -15.03
N GLN A 366 17.82 8.95 -15.12
CA GLN A 366 17.04 7.89 -14.47
C GLN A 366 16.97 6.63 -15.32
N VAL A 367 17.32 6.71 -16.60
CA VAL A 367 17.25 5.60 -17.55
C VAL A 367 18.64 5.30 -18.10
N PRO A 368 19.31 4.27 -17.59
CA PRO A 368 20.57 3.80 -18.17
C PRO A 368 20.42 3.46 -19.65
N HIS A 369 21.44 3.70 -20.43
CA HIS A 369 21.41 3.39 -21.86
C HIS A 369 21.21 1.88 -22.07
N GLY A 370 20.27 1.49 -22.94
CA GLY A 370 19.92 0.10 -23.19
C GLY A 370 19.07 -0.57 -22.09
N ALA A 371 18.61 0.20 -21.09
CA ALA A 371 17.70 -0.31 -20.08
C ALA A 371 16.35 -0.74 -20.65
N LEU A 372 15.73 -1.71 -20.01
CA LEU A 372 14.32 -2.00 -20.22
C LEU A 372 13.48 -0.97 -19.45
N VAL A 373 12.70 -0.18 -20.16
CA VAL A 373 11.76 0.78 -19.57
C VAL A 373 10.36 0.18 -19.60
N VAL A 374 9.78 -0.04 -18.43
CA VAL A 374 8.41 -0.53 -18.31
C VAL A 374 7.52 0.63 -17.90
N VAL A 375 6.68 1.11 -18.81
CA VAL A 375 5.75 2.22 -18.56
C VAL A 375 4.41 1.64 -18.13
N LEU A 376 3.97 1.93 -16.90
CA LEU A 376 2.69 1.49 -16.35
C LEU A 376 1.75 2.70 -16.30
N SER A 377 0.78 2.75 -17.21
CA SER A 377 -0.15 3.87 -17.37
C SER A 377 -1.48 3.39 -17.92
N PRO A 378 -2.60 4.07 -17.64
CA PRO A 378 -3.85 3.88 -18.37
C PRO A 378 -3.85 4.51 -19.77
N PHE A 379 -2.78 5.16 -20.21
CA PHE A 379 -2.59 5.81 -21.52
C PHE A 379 -3.75 6.70 -21.96
N LEU A 380 -4.27 7.51 -21.04
CA LEU A 380 -5.42 8.40 -21.29
C LEU A 380 -5.02 9.71 -22.00
N ASP A 381 -3.74 10.06 -22.04
CA ASP A 381 -3.21 11.24 -22.69
C ASP A 381 -2.10 10.91 -23.70
N ALA A 382 -1.81 11.87 -24.58
CA ALA A 382 -0.78 11.72 -25.61
C ALA A 382 0.65 11.85 -25.03
N GLU A 383 0.82 12.58 -23.95
CA GLU A 383 2.14 12.90 -23.40
C GLU A 383 2.88 11.64 -22.88
N VAL A 384 2.16 10.71 -22.30
CA VAL A 384 2.76 9.43 -21.86
C VAL A 384 3.11 8.53 -23.05
N VAL A 385 2.31 8.60 -24.12
CA VAL A 385 2.59 7.87 -25.36
C VAL A 385 3.86 8.43 -26.00
N GLU A 386 3.97 9.75 -26.12
CA GLU A 386 5.17 10.44 -26.63
C GLU A 386 6.41 10.11 -25.81
N LEU A 387 6.28 10.08 -24.47
CA LEU A 387 7.36 9.67 -23.56
C LEU A 387 7.84 8.24 -23.85
N ALA A 388 6.92 7.29 -24.01
CA ALA A 388 7.24 5.90 -24.32
C ALA A 388 7.93 5.78 -25.69
N VAL A 389 7.41 6.45 -26.71
CA VAL A 389 7.99 6.49 -28.06
C VAL A 389 9.37 7.15 -28.04
N HIS A 390 9.54 8.26 -27.31
CA HIS A 390 10.81 8.94 -27.17
C HIS A 390 11.87 8.04 -26.52
N ALA A 391 11.51 7.33 -25.46
CA ALA A 391 12.39 6.35 -24.82
C ALA A 391 12.82 5.24 -25.80
N ALA A 392 11.90 4.75 -26.63
CA ALA A 392 12.20 3.76 -27.66
C ALA A 392 13.15 4.29 -28.74
N ARG A 393 12.93 5.53 -29.21
CA ARG A 393 13.80 6.21 -30.19
C ARG A 393 15.22 6.45 -29.66
N ARG A 394 15.39 6.56 -28.35
CA ARG A 394 16.70 6.65 -27.70
C ARG A 394 17.43 5.31 -27.58
N GLY A 395 16.90 4.24 -28.15
CA GLY A 395 17.50 2.91 -28.15
C GLY A 395 17.18 2.04 -26.93
N ASN A 396 16.28 2.49 -26.05
CA ASN A 396 15.82 1.66 -24.95
C ASN A 396 14.76 0.65 -25.43
N VAL A 397 14.71 -0.51 -24.77
CA VAL A 397 13.60 -1.44 -24.95
C VAL A 397 12.43 -0.94 -24.11
N VAL A 398 11.29 -0.67 -24.72
CA VAL A 398 10.12 -0.15 -24.00
C VAL A 398 9.00 -1.17 -23.98
N LEU A 399 8.47 -1.44 -22.80
CA LEU A 399 7.26 -2.21 -22.55
C LEU A 399 6.20 -1.28 -21.96
N ALA A 400 5.15 -1.01 -22.71
CA ALA A 400 3.98 -0.27 -22.23
C ALA A 400 3.00 -1.27 -21.62
N VAL A 401 2.76 -1.15 -20.34
CA VAL A 401 1.78 -1.95 -19.60
C VAL A 401 0.51 -1.11 -19.45
N ASP A 402 -0.52 -1.49 -20.17
CA ASP A 402 -1.82 -0.87 -20.08
C ASP A 402 -2.55 -1.36 -18.82
N VAL A 403 -2.84 -0.42 -17.93
CA VAL A 403 -3.50 -0.66 -16.65
C VAL A 403 -4.89 -0.05 -16.58
N LEU A 404 -5.46 0.31 -17.75
CA LEU A 404 -6.83 0.78 -17.80
C LEU A 404 -7.79 -0.34 -17.35
N PRO A 405 -8.68 -0.10 -16.36
CA PRO A 405 -9.63 -1.11 -15.92
C PRO A 405 -10.51 -1.63 -17.08
N SER A 406 -10.68 -2.93 -17.13
CA SER A 406 -11.50 -3.57 -18.19
C SER A 406 -12.43 -4.61 -17.55
N PRO A 407 -13.73 -4.63 -17.93
CA PRO A 407 -14.38 -3.74 -18.91
C PRO A 407 -14.72 -2.36 -18.34
N LEU A 408 -14.57 -1.32 -19.15
CA LEU A 408 -15.12 0.00 -18.84
C LEU A 408 -16.64 -0.01 -18.99
N ARG A 409 -17.33 0.73 -18.12
CA ARG A 409 -18.78 0.89 -18.12
C ARG A 409 -19.15 2.34 -18.37
N ALA A 410 -20.19 2.53 -19.18
CA ALA A 410 -20.75 3.85 -19.42
C ALA A 410 -21.38 4.43 -18.17
N ASP A 411 -21.42 5.75 -18.08
CA ASP A 411 -22.16 6.44 -17.05
C ASP A 411 -23.66 6.35 -17.36
N PRO A 412 -24.47 5.66 -16.53
CA PRO A 412 -25.89 5.53 -16.74
C PRO A 412 -26.68 6.81 -16.47
N GLU A 413 -26.08 7.77 -15.74
CA GLU A 413 -26.75 9.04 -15.38
C GLU A 413 -26.71 10.06 -16.53
N THR A 414 -25.87 9.85 -17.54
CA THR A 414 -25.74 10.78 -18.67
C THR A 414 -26.32 10.20 -19.97
N PRO A 415 -27.15 10.96 -20.73
CA PRO A 415 -27.74 10.48 -21.99
C PRO A 415 -26.73 10.11 -23.06
N TRP A 416 -25.53 10.67 -23.01
CA TRP A 416 -24.43 10.44 -23.95
C TRP A 416 -23.33 9.52 -23.40
N GLY A 417 -23.55 8.86 -22.25
CA GLY A 417 -22.56 8.01 -21.58
C GLY A 417 -22.02 6.90 -22.49
N GLU A 418 -22.87 6.21 -23.23
CA GLU A 418 -22.46 5.18 -24.20
C GLU A 418 -21.61 5.75 -25.36
N SER A 419 -21.93 6.96 -25.81
CA SER A 419 -21.17 7.61 -26.89
C SER A 419 -19.80 8.05 -26.39
N ALA A 420 -19.73 8.59 -25.19
CA ALA A 420 -18.47 8.94 -24.53
C ALA A 420 -17.58 7.71 -24.34
N LEU A 421 -18.15 6.58 -23.89
CA LEU A 421 -17.43 5.32 -23.75
C LEU A 421 -16.82 4.85 -25.08
N LYS A 422 -17.57 4.95 -26.19
CA LYS A 422 -17.06 4.61 -27.51
C LYS A 422 -15.88 5.49 -27.93
N VAL A 423 -16.00 6.80 -27.72
CA VAL A 423 -14.92 7.76 -28.04
C VAL A 423 -13.67 7.45 -27.23
N ILE A 424 -13.80 7.26 -25.91
CA ILE A 424 -12.68 6.96 -25.03
C ILE A 424 -11.97 5.67 -25.45
N ARG A 425 -12.72 4.62 -25.79
CA ARG A 425 -12.14 3.36 -26.27
C ARG A 425 -11.39 3.54 -27.60
N LEU A 426 -11.99 4.26 -28.55
CA LEU A 426 -11.34 4.51 -29.83
C LEU A 426 -10.05 5.32 -29.69
N GLU A 427 -10.07 6.38 -28.89
CA GLU A 427 -8.88 7.18 -28.63
C GLU A 427 -7.78 6.37 -27.92
N HIS A 428 -8.17 5.52 -26.96
CA HIS A 428 -7.24 4.64 -26.27
C HIS A 428 -6.60 3.64 -27.24
N ASP A 429 -7.40 2.98 -28.08
CA ASP A 429 -6.92 2.03 -29.10
C ASP A 429 -5.96 2.72 -30.09
N VAL A 430 -6.26 3.94 -30.54
CA VAL A 430 -5.39 4.73 -31.41
C VAL A 430 -4.06 5.02 -30.75
N ARG A 431 -4.05 5.40 -29.46
CA ARG A 431 -2.82 5.64 -28.69
C ARG A 431 -1.97 4.37 -28.53
N LEU A 432 -2.60 3.24 -28.22
CA LEU A 432 -1.90 1.96 -28.11
C LEU A 432 -1.31 1.53 -29.46
N GLU A 433 -2.04 1.74 -30.56
CA GLU A 433 -1.56 1.41 -31.91
C GLU A 433 -0.40 2.31 -32.34
N ALA A 434 -0.46 3.61 -32.03
CA ALA A 434 0.63 4.54 -32.30
C ALA A 434 1.95 4.10 -31.60
N MET A 435 1.86 3.59 -30.36
CA MET A 435 3.02 3.02 -29.67
C MET A 435 3.57 1.77 -30.38
N ARG A 436 2.71 0.87 -30.83
CA ARG A 436 3.11 -0.35 -31.56
C ARG A 436 3.83 -0.03 -32.85
N GLN A 437 3.33 0.96 -33.64
CA GLN A 437 3.95 1.42 -34.88
C GLN A 437 5.37 1.98 -34.65
N HIS A 438 5.66 2.49 -33.47
CA HIS A 438 6.99 2.97 -33.09
C HIS A 438 7.84 1.91 -32.37
N GLY A 439 7.46 0.62 -32.43
CA GLY A 439 8.24 -0.48 -31.90
C GLY A 439 8.16 -0.65 -30.36
N VAL A 440 7.20 0.03 -29.71
CA VAL A 440 6.90 -0.18 -28.28
C VAL A 440 6.03 -1.42 -28.15
N ALA A 441 6.45 -2.36 -27.30
CA ALA A 441 5.62 -3.51 -26.96
C ALA A 441 4.50 -3.09 -26.01
N VAL A 442 3.24 -3.34 -26.37
CA VAL A 442 2.07 -2.98 -25.56
C VAL A 442 1.45 -4.23 -24.96
N LEU A 443 1.24 -4.22 -23.66
CA LEU A 443 0.71 -5.33 -22.88
C LEU A 443 -0.46 -4.86 -22.00
N PRO A 444 -1.71 -5.30 -22.24
CA PRO A 444 -2.79 -5.13 -21.30
C PRO A 444 -2.55 -6.00 -20.04
N TRP A 445 -2.63 -5.40 -18.84
CA TRP A 445 -2.43 -6.16 -17.60
C TRP A 445 -3.60 -7.14 -17.39
N GLY A 446 -3.27 -8.40 -17.08
CA GLY A 446 -4.27 -9.48 -16.92
C GLY A 446 -4.60 -10.26 -18.19
N ALA A 447 -4.14 -9.83 -19.36
CA ALA A 447 -4.33 -10.61 -20.58
C ALA A 447 -3.32 -11.77 -20.72
N PRO A 448 -3.67 -12.88 -21.40
CA PRO A 448 -2.75 -13.98 -21.63
C PRO A 448 -1.61 -13.54 -22.57
N VAL A 449 -0.40 -13.51 -22.04
CA VAL A 449 0.80 -12.85 -22.61
C VAL A 449 1.42 -13.55 -23.80
N ALA A 450 1.10 -14.82 -24.02
CA ALA A 450 1.79 -15.64 -25.03
C ALA A 450 1.74 -15.07 -26.47
N GLY A 451 0.72 -14.24 -26.78
CA GLY A 451 0.55 -13.59 -28.08
C GLY A 451 1.37 -12.32 -28.27
N VAL A 452 1.46 -11.47 -27.25
CA VAL A 452 2.02 -10.11 -27.34
C VAL A 452 3.54 -10.12 -27.53
N LEU A 453 4.24 -11.01 -26.81
CA LEU A 453 5.70 -11.15 -26.96
C LEU A 453 6.11 -11.80 -28.30
N ARG A 454 5.26 -12.64 -28.89
CA ARG A 454 5.50 -13.13 -30.26
C ARG A 454 5.37 -11.99 -31.26
N ALA A 455 4.36 -11.15 -31.16
CA ALA A 455 4.14 -10.02 -32.06
C ALA A 455 5.31 -8.99 -31.99
N ALA A 456 5.80 -8.69 -30.79
CA ALA A 456 6.96 -7.82 -30.61
C ALA A 456 8.26 -8.39 -31.21
N ARG A 457 8.42 -9.72 -31.22
CA ARG A 457 9.55 -10.41 -31.87
C ARG A 457 9.46 -10.40 -33.38
N THR A 458 8.26 -10.54 -33.95
CA THR A 458 8.04 -10.51 -35.41
C THR A 458 8.19 -9.10 -35.96
N ALA A 459 7.69 -8.06 -35.30
CA ALA A 459 7.83 -6.68 -35.75
C ALA A 459 9.31 -6.23 -35.88
N ARG A 460 10.19 -6.71 -35.03
CA ARG A 460 11.63 -6.41 -35.10
C ARG A 460 12.39 -7.17 -36.20
N ARG A 461 11.87 -8.31 -36.67
CA ARG A 461 12.46 -9.05 -37.83
C ARG A 461 12.13 -8.36 -39.17
N VAL A 462 11.05 -7.62 -39.25
CA VAL A 462 10.62 -6.92 -40.47
C VAL A 462 11.30 -5.55 -40.63
N SER A 463 11.80 -4.94 -39.53
CA SER A 463 12.48 -3.64 -39.56
C SER A 463 14.02 -3.70 -39.66
N ARG A 464 14.58 -4.89 -39.87
CA ARG A 464 15.99 -5.12 -40.24
C ARG A 464 16.06 -5.65 -41.66
#